data_e326b8a880797b31e4c6eaf9ef4dae1c
#
_entry.id   e326b8a880797b31e4c6eaf9ef4dae1c
#
_cell.length_a   1.000
_cell.length_b   1.000
_cell.length_c   1.000
_cell.angle_alpha   90.00
_cell.angle_beta   90.00
_cell.angle_gamma   90.00
#
_symmetry.space_group_name_H-M   'P 1'
#
loop_
_entity.id
_entity.type
_entity.pdbx_description
1 polymer ?
#
loop_
_entity_poly.entity_id
_entity_poly.type
_entity_poly.pdbx_seq_one_letter_code
_entity_poly.pdbx_strand_id
1 'polypeptide(L)'
;MQGCSRYAELHCTTNFSFLQGGSHPEELVSQAASLGYAALAITDRVSLSGVVRAHAAAKEVGIHLVIGAVVEPIDAAPLVLWATNKKGYQNLCRLLTSGLLKQGCSKKSKEIDESDVRDHDPRCLLTADEVADHTDGLL
;
A
#
# COMPACT_ATOMS: atom_id res chain seq x y z
N MET A 1 -32.32 -18.78 6.44
CA MET A 1 -31.05 -18.16 6.83
C MET A 1 -30.50 -17.45 5.63
N GLN A 2 -30.71 -16.12 5.52
CA GLN A 2 -30.12 -15.33 4.46
C GLN A 2 -28.64 -15.17 4.79
N GLY A 3 -27.77 -15.76 3.97
CA GLY A 3 -26.33 -15.54 4.08
C GLY A 3 -26.03 -14.07 3.84
N CYS A 4 -25.78 -13.32 4.88
CA CYS A 4 -25.30 -11.95 4.78
C CYS A 4 -23.93 -12.02 4.12
N SER A 5 -23.85 -11.62 2.86
CA SER A 5 -22.58 -11.46 2.15
C SER A 5 -21.79 -10.37 2.87
N ARG A 6 -20.72 -10.75 3.58
CA ARG A 6 -19.85 -9.80 4.28
C ARG A 6 -18.93 -9.15 3.26
N TYR A 7 -18.97 -7.83 3.17
CA TYR A 7 -18.09 -7.05 2.31
C TYR A 7 -16.74 -6.81 2.99
N ALA A 8 -15.67 -6.86 2.20
CA ALA A 8 -14.33 -6.46 2.59
C ALA A 8 -13.80 -5.44 1.59
N GLU A 9 -13.33 -4.30 2.07
CA GLU A 9 -12.65 -3.32 1.24
C GLU A 9 -11.16 -3.67 1.17
N LEU A 10 -10.67 -3.97 -0.03
CA LEU A 10 -9.30 -4.44 -0.25
C LEU A 10 -8.37 -3.37 -0.81
N HIS A 11 -8.88 -2.18 -1.11
CA HIS A 11 -8.06 -1.08 -1.62
C HIS A 11 -8.55 0.25 -1.04
N CYS A 12 -7.91 0.70 0.03
CA CYS A 12 -8.26 1.94 0.70
C CYS A 12 -7.03 2.80 0.94
N THR A 13 -7.11 4.05 0.51
CA THR A 13 -6.02 5.02 0.57
C THR A 13 -6.28 6.03 1.69
N THR A 14 -5.26 6.29 2.51
CA THR A 14 -5.33 7.26 3.60
C THR A 14 -4.72 8.61 3.21
N ASN A 15 -4.82 9.59 4.11
CA ASN A 15 -4.17 10.90 3.94
C ASN A 15 -2.63 10.85 3.92
N PHE A 16 -2.01 9.69 4.17
CA PHE A 16 -0.57 9.47 3.96
C PHE A 16 -0.21 9.31 2.48
N SER A 17 -1.18 9.06 1.61
CA SER A 17 -1.03 9.17 0.15
C SER A 17 -1.41 10.60 -0.26
N PHE A 18 -0.43 11.49 -0.31
CA PHE A 18 -0.63 12.92 -0.52
C PHE A 18 -1.41 13.20 -1.81
N LEU A 19 -2.42 14.06 -1.74
CA LEU A 19 -3.36 14.42 -2.81
C LEU A 19 -4.25 13.27 -3.35
N GLN A 20 -4.17 12.06 -2.77
CA GLN A 20 -5.00 10.92 -3.19
C GLN A 20 -6.02 10.52 -2.11
N GLY A 21 -5.62 10.52 -0.84
CA GLY A 21 -6.49 10.25 0.29
C GLY A 21 -6.68 11.46 1.18
N GLY A 22 -7.88 11.65 1.74
CA GLY A 22 -8.20 12.78 2.62
C GLY A 22 -8.46 12.37 4.07
N SER A 23 -8.85 11.13 4.33
CA SER A 23 -9.22 10.66 5.67
C SER A 23 -8.05 10.07 6.42
N HIS A 24 -8.05 10.24 7.74
CA HIS A 24 -7.08 9.58 8.60
C HIS A 24 -7.34 8.06 8.68
N PRO A 25 -6.28 7.24 8.89
CA PRO A 25 -6.43 5.78 8.97
C PRO A 25 -7.47 5.32 9.99
N GLU A 26 -7.51 5.93 11.17
CA GLU A 26 -8.46 5.60 12.24
C GLU A 26 -9.91 5.95 11.88
N GLU A 27 -10.14 7.01 11.10
CA GLU A 27 -11.47 7.37 10.62
C GLU A 27 -12.01 6.32 9.65
N LEU A 28 -11.16 5.86 8.71
CA LEU A 28 -11.50 4.82 7.75
C LEU A 28 -11.82 3.49 8.45
N VAL A 29 -11.03 3.11 9.44
CA VAL A 29 -11.24 1.91 10.25
C VAL A 29 -12.55 1.99 11.01
N SER A 30 -12.83 3.11 11.68
CA SER A 30 -14.07 3.32 12.44
C SER A 30 -15.28 3.29 11.51
N GLN A 31 -15.20 3.92 10.34
CA GLN A 31 -16.26 3.92 9.36
C GLN A 31 -16.53 2.51 8.81
N ALA A 32 -15.49 1.75 8.45
CA ALA A 32 -15.62 0.39 7.96
C ALA A 32 -16.29 -0.54 9.01
N ALA A 33 -15.90 -0.38 10.27
CA ALA A 33 -16.53 -1.11 11.36
C ALA A 33 -18.02 -0.75 11.55
N SER A 34 -18.36 0.55 11.46
CA SER A 34 -19.75 1.02 11.57
C SER A 34 -20.63 0.52 10.44
N LEU A 35 -20.08 0.34 9.25
CA LEU A 35 -20.74 -0.23 8.08
C LEU A 35 -20.82 -1.77 8.11
N GLY A 36 -20.24 -2.42 9.11
CA GLY A 36 -20.25 -3.87 9.25
C GLY A 36 -19.37 -4.61 8.27
N TYR A 37 -18.29 -3.98 7.78
CA TYR A 37 -17.32 -4.64 6.90
C TYR A 37 -16.62 -5.79 7.62
N ALA A 38 -16.34 -6.86 6.87
CA ALA A 38 -15.60 -8.01 7.40
C ALA A 38 -14.11 -7.70 7.56
N ALA A 39 -13.57 -6.89 6.67
CA ALA A 39 -12.17 -6.47 6.69
C ALA A 39 -11.99 -5.13 5.98
N LEU A 40 -10.90 -4.45 6.30
CA LEU A 40 -10.43 -3.26 5.60
C LEU A 40 -8.95 -3.41 5.29
N ALA A 41 -8.54 -3.19 4.04
CA ALA A 41 -7.14 -3.06 3.67
C ALA A 41 -6.72 -1.59 3.64
N ILE A 42 -5.58 -1.28 4.23
CA ILE A 42 -4.90 0.01 4.02
C ILE A 42 -3.79 -0.22 3.00
N THR A 43 -3.89 0.50 1.89
CA THR A 43 -3.02 0.32 0.70
C THR A 43 -2.57 1.68 0.18
N ASP A 44 -1.82 2.38 1.01
CA ASP A 44 -1.25 3.67 0.63
C ASP A 44 -0.21 3.52 -0.49
N ARG A 45 -0.06 4.56 -1.29
CA ARG A 45 0.88 4.60 -2.41
C ARG A 45 2.31 4.64 -1.90
N VAL A 46 3.07 3.58 -2.20
CA VAL A 46 4.51 3.44 -1.86
C VAL A 46 4.80 3.74 -0.38
N SER A 47 3.84 3.47 0.50
CA SER A 47 3.94 3.83 1.91
C SER A 47 3.21 2.84 2.82
N LEU A 48 3.75 2.66 4.02
CA LEU A 48 3.12 1.96 5.14
C LEU A 48 2.91 2.89 6.34
N SER A 49 3.01 4.21 6.15
CA SER A 49 2.99 5.20 7.23
C SER A 49 1.66 5.20 8.01
N GLY A 50 0.53 4.93 7.35
CA GLY A 50 -0.79 4.84 7.98
C GLY A 50 -1.07 3.58 8.79
N VAL A 51 -0.25 2.52 8.57
CA VAL A 51 -0.55 1.16 9.07
C VAL A 51 -0.60 1.09 10.60
N VAL A 52 0.31 1.75 11.30
CA VAL A 52 0.37 1.70 12.78
C VAL A 52 -0.88 2.30 13.41
N ARG A 53 -1.33 3.44 12.90
CA ARG A 53 -2.55 4.11 13.37
C ARG A 53 -3.79 3.29 13.04
N ALA A 54 -3.88 2.77 11.81
CA ALA A 54 -4.96 1.87 11.41
C ALA A 54 -5.02 0.60 12.28
N HIS A 55 -3.85 0.01 12.59
CA HIS A 55 -3.78 -1.20 13.41
C HIS A 55 -4.25 -0.96 14.85
N ALA A 56 -3.86 0.16 15.45
CA ALA A 56 -4.33 0.53 16.78
C ALA A 56 -5.87 0.68 16.79
N ALA A 57 -6.42 1.46 15.86
CA ALA A 57 -7.87 1.63 15.73
C ALA A 57 -8.61 0.31 15.44
N ALA A 58 -8.06 -0.54 14.56
CA ALA A 58 -8.67 -1.83 14.22
C ALA A 58 -8.77 -2.77 15.42
N LYS A 59 -7.79 -2.74 16.33
CA LYS A 59 -7.85 -3.49 17.59
C LYS A 59 -8.94 -2.99 18.52
N GLU A 60 -9.18 -1.69 18.59
CA GLU A 60 -10.19 -1.08 19.45
C GLU A 60 -11.61 -1.43 18.98
N VAL A 61 -11.86 -1.38 17.65
CA VAL A 61 -13.18 -1.63 17.09
C VAL A 61 -13.43 -3.09 16.69
N GLY A 62 -12.39 -3.94 16.70
CA GLY A 62 -12.50 -5.37 16.42
C GLY A 62 -12.67 -5.73 14.95
N ILE A 63 -12.26 -4.87 13.99
CA ILE A 63 -12.28 -5.16 12.56
C ILE A 63 -10.98 -5.85 12.11
N HIS A 64 -11.07 -6.75 11.13
CA HIS A 64 -9.87 -7.35 10.53
C HIS A 64 -9.17 -6.34 9.61
N LEU A 65 -7.91 -6.02 9.94
CA LEU A 65 -7.08 -5.14 9.12
C LEU A 65 -6.14 -5.95 8.20
N VAL A 66 -6.18 -5.65 6.91
CA VAL A 66 -5.24 -6.14 5.92
C VAL A 66 -4.20 -5.04 5.64
N ILE A 67 -2.94 -5.40 5.66
CA ILE A 67 -1.84 -4.47 5.41
C ILE A 67 -1.36 -4.65 3.98
N GLY A 68 -1.32 -3.57 3.22
CA GLY A 68 -0.84 -3.56 1.85
C GLY A 68 -0.24 -2.24 1.44
N ALA A 69 0.18 -2.18 0.20
CA ALA A 69 0.62 -0.95 -0.46
C ALA A 69 0.37 -1.02 -1.96
N VAL A 70 0.15 0.13 -2.57
CA VAL A 70 0.23 0.28 -4.03
C VAL A 70 1.70 0.47 -4.40
N VAL A 71 2.20 -0.34 -5.32
CA VAL A 71 3.51 -0.19 -5.94
C VAL A 71 3.33 0.09 -7.43
N GLU A 72 4.22 0.90 -7.99
CA GLU A 72 4.17 1.33 -9.37
C GLU A 72 5.51 1.01 -10.04
N PRO A 73 5.66 -0.22 -10.59
CA PRO A 73 6.86 -0.56 -11.32
C PRO A 73 7.02 0.36 -12.55
N ILE A 74 8.27 0.73 -12.86
CA ILE A 74 8.57 1.63 -14.01
C ILE A 74 8.29 0.98 -15.36
N ASP A 75 8.19 -0.34 -15.41
CA ASP A 75 8.03 -1.18 -16.60
C ASP A 75 6.72 -1.98 -16.62
N ALA A 76 5.82 -1.77 -15.64
CA ALA A 76 4.54 -2.46 -15.56
C ALA A 76 3.42 -1.56 -15.03
N ALA A 77 2.19 -2.05 -15.06
CA ALA A 77 1.04 -1.38 -14.46
C ALA A 77 1.15 -1.34 -12.93
N PRO A 78 0.49 -0.37 -12.27
CA PRO A 78 0.38 -0.33 -10.81
C PRO A 78 -0.19 -1.64 -10.25
N LEU A 79 0.35 -2.08 -9.13
CA LEU A 79 -0.02 -3.30 -8.43
C LEU A 79 -0.40 -2.98 -6.99
N VAL A 80 -1.42 -3.66 -6.48
CA VAL A 80 -1.74 -3.66 -5.05
C VAL A 80 -1.19 -4.93 -4.44
N LEU A 81 -0.33 -4.80 -3.44
CA LEU A 81 0.28 -5.93 -2.74
C LEU A 81 -0.25 -6.00 -1.32
N TRP A 82 -0.74 -7.18 -0.91
CA TRP A 82 -1.22 -7.43 0.45
C TRP A 82 -0.31 -8.42 1.17
N ALA A 83 0.06 -8.09 2.39
CA ALA A 83 0.80 -9.00 3.26
C ALA A 83 -0.13 -10.04 3.87
N THR A 84 0.07 -11.32 3.56
CA THR A 84 -0.73 -12.43 4.10
C THR A 84 -0.22 -12.93 5.44
N ASN A 85 1.05 -12.65 5.75
CA ASN A 85 1.71 -13.07 6.97
C ASN A 85 2.89 -12.14 7.32
N LYS A 86 3.57 -12.43 8.44
CA LYS A 86 4.70 -11.63 8.90
C LYS A 86 5.85 -11.57 7.89
N LYS A 87 6.10 -12.65 7.14
CA LYS A 87 7.15 -12.69 6.11
C LYS A 87 6.79 -11.77 4.93
N GLY A 88 5.52 -11.82 4.48
CA GLY A 88 5.00 -10.91 3.46
C GLY A 88 5.14 -9.44 3.87
N TYR A 89 4.79 -9.11 5.12
CA TYR A 89 5.00 -7.76 5.64
C TYR A 89 6.48 -7.33 5.61
N GLN A 90 7.40 -8.22 5.99
CA GLN A 90 8.85 -7.96 5.91
C GLN A 90 9.32 -7.76 4.48
N ASN A 91 8.83 -8.59 3.54
CA ASN A 91 9.16 -8.47 2.12
C ASN A 91 8.60 -7.18 1.52
N LEU A 92 7.37 -6.80 1.87
CA LEU A 92 6.78 -5.52 1.47
C LEU A 92 7.61 -4.33 1.96
N CYS A 93 8.03 -4.34 3.23
CA CYS A 93 8.91 -3.30 3.77
C CYS A 93 10.25 -3.22 3.03
N ARG A 94 10.88 -4.37 2.72
CA ARG A 94 12.16 -4.43 1.98
C ARG A 94 12.00 -3.91 0.56
N LEU A 95 10.94 -4.32 -0.13
CA LEU A 95 10.61 -3.90 -1.49
C LEU A 95 10.46 -2.38 -1.57
N LEU A 96 9.63 -1.80 -0.72
CA LEU A 96 9.42 -0.34 -0.67
C LEU A 96 10.71 0.40 -0.34
N THR A 97 11.48 -0.10 0.63
CA THR A 97 12.77 0.51 1.01
C THR A 97 13.76 0.46 -0.15
N SER A 98 13.87 -0.67 -0.86
CA SER A 98 14.74 -0.81 -2.04
C SER A 98 14.37 0.21 -3.13
N GLY A 99 13.09 0.34 -3.45
CA GLY A 99 12.62 1.29 -4.46
C GLY A 99 12.90 2.75 -4.10
N LEU A 100 12.69 3.12 -2.82
CA LEU A 100 12.95 4.47 -2.32
C LEU A 100 14.45 4.82 -2.27
N LEU A 101 15.31 3.87 -1.90
CA LEU A 101 16.77 4.09 -1.83
C LEU A 101 17.39 4.31 -3.20
N LYS A 102 16.89 3.66 -4.24
CA LYS A 102 17.39 3.83 -5.61
C LYS A 102 17.26 5.27 -6.10
N GLN A 103 16.24 5.96 -5.71
CA GLN A 103 16.08 7.38 -6.04
C GLN A 103 17.20 8.26 -5.45
N GLY A 104 17.64 7.96 -4.23
CA GLY A 104 18.75 8.68 -3.59
C GLY A 104 20.08 8.55 -4.36
N CYS A 105 20.31 7.43 -5.03
CA CYS A 105 21.49 7.17 -5.84
C CYS A 105 21.39 7.79 -7.26
N SER A 106 20.18 7.91 -7.81
CA SER A 106 19.97 8.38 -9.19
C SER A 106 20.16 9.90 -9.37
N LYS A 107 20.13 10.69 -8.29
CA LYS A 107 20.32 12.16 -8.37
C LYS A 107 21.72 12.59 -8.86
N LYS A 108 22.65 11.68 -9.11
CA LYS A 108 24.01 11.97 -9.63
C LYS A 108 24.21 11.75 -11.13
N SER A 109 23.23 11.24 -11.85
CA SER A 109 23.42 11.02 -13.31
C SER A 109 22.07 10.88 -14.02
N LYS A 110 21.74 11.90 -14.74
CA LYS A 110 20.87 12.09 -15.89
C LYS A 110 19.77 13.12 -15.64
N GLU A 111 19.84 14.18 -16.45
CA GLU A 111 18.72 15.00 -16.86
C GLU A 111 17.61 14.05 -17.34
N ILE A 112 16.52 13.98 -16.56
CA ILE A 112 15.32 13.24 -16.96
C ILE A 112 14.64 14.16 -17.99
N ASP A 113 14.49 13.67 -19.20
CA ASP A 113 13.72 14.34 -20.25
C ASP A 113 12.28 14.49 -19.75
N GLU A 114 11.80 15.73 -19.64
CA GLU A 114 10.46 16.07 -19.13
C GLU A 114 9.31 15.45 -19.94
N SER A 115 9.61 14.85 -21.10
CA SER A 115 8.61 14.26 -21.99
C SER A 115 8.13 12.85 -21.57
N ASP A 116 8.77 12.18 -20.60
CA ASP A 116 8.47 10.80 -20.18
C ASP A 116 7.87 10.71 -18.76
N VAL A 117 7.33 11.81 -18.26
CA VAL A 117 6.60 11.84 -16.99
C VAL A 117 5.24 11.15 -17.18
N ARG A 118 5.25 9.83 -17.28
CA ARG A 118 4.08 9.03 -16.98
C ARG A 118 3.78 9.24 -15.52
N ASP A 119 2.51 9.11 -15.16
CA ASP A 119 1.89 9.35 -13.85
C ASP A 119 2.41 8.43 -12.72
N HIS A 120 3.73 8.18 -12.71
CA HIS A 120 4.43 7.34 -11.73
C HIS A 120 4.92 8.18 -10.56
N ASP A 121 4.85 7.63 -9.36
CA ASP A 121 5.49 8.26 -8.21
C ASP A 121 7.03 8.24 -8.41
N PRO A 122 7.65 9.40 -8.68
CA PRO A 122 9.09 9.45 -8.94
C PRO A 122 9.93 9.08 -7.72
N ARG A 123 9.29 8.82 -6.57
CA ARG A 123 9.96 8.48 -5.32
C ARG A 123 10.32 7.00 -5.19
N CYS A 124 9.80 6.11 -6.04
CA CYS A 124 10.03 4.68 -5.93
C CYS A 124 10.39 4.09 -7.28
N LEU A 125 11.63 3.62 -7.42
CA LEU A 125 12.14 3.02 -8.64
C LEU A 125 12.21 1.50 -8.49
N LEU A 126 11.10 0.83 -8.80
CA LEU A 126 10.99 -0.64 -8.83
C LEU A 126 10.76 -1.12 -10.25
N THR A 127 11.25 -2.32 -10.57
CA THR A 127 10.89 -3.06 -11.77
C THR A 127 9.92 -4.19 -11.43
N ALA A 128 9.22 -4.72 -12.43
CA ALA A 128 8.33 -5.85 -12.25
C ALA A 128 9.08 -7.10 -11.75
N ASP A 129 10.29 -7.34 -12.23
CA ASP A 129 11.13 -8.46 -11.79
C ASP A 129 11.49 -8.35 -10.31
N GLU A 130 11.82 -7.15 -9.84
CA GLU A 130 12.10 -6.93 -8.41
C GLU A 130 10.87 -7.13 -7.53
N VAL A 131 9.69 -6.79 -8.01
CA VAL A 131 8.44 -7.11 -7.31
C VAL A 131 8.26 -8.63 -7.27
N ALA A 132 8.49 -9.33 -8.39
CA ALA A 132 8.36 -10.78 -8.48
C ALA A 132 9.29 -11.53 -7.51
N ASP A 133 10.51 -11.03 -7.32
CA ASP A 133 11.50 -11.62 -6.40
C ASP A 133 11.09 -11.51 -4.91
N HIS A 134 10.14 -10.65 -4.58
CA HIS A 134 9.70 -10.40 -3.20
C HIS A 134 8.29 -10.91 -2.89
N THR A 135 7.68 -11.71 -3.75
CA THR A 135 6.27 -12.15 -3.63
C THR A 135 5.98 -13.13 -2.51
N ASP A 136 6.98 -13.76 -1.90
CA ASP A 136 6.74 -14.74 -0.81
C ASP A 136 5.99 -14.11 0.38
N GLY A 137 4.77 -14.60 0.61
CA GLY A 137 3.84 -14.07 1.61
C GLY A 137 3.12 -12.79 1.21
N LEU A 138 3.19 -12.39 -0.07
CA LEU A 138 2.38 -11.33 -0.67
C LEU A 138 1.33 -11.93 -1.61
N LEU A 139 0.25 -11.19 -1.78
CA LEU A 139 -0.82 -11.39 -2.78
C LEU A 139 -0.96 -10.12 -3.58
#